data_41c0ebbf6bfe5cab60608cd92541af27
#
_entry.id   41c0ebbf6bfe5cab60608cd92541af27
#
_cell.length_a   1.000
_cell.length_b   1.000
_cell.length_c   1.000
_cell.angle_alpha   90.00
_cell.angle_beta   90.00
_cell.angle_gamma   90.00
#
_symmetry.space_group_name_H-M   'P 1'
#
loop_
_entity.id
_entity.type
_entity.pdbx_description
1 polymer ?
#
loop_
_entity_poly.entity_id
_entity_poly.type
_entity_poly.pdbx_seq_one_letter_code
_entity_poly.pdbx_strand_id
1 'polypeptide(L)'
;MKSFPNRRQFLHAGLRVAASVASCLSIPAFAQSRRRSPEPFFKTRGVVLTTPDLSTLDWPKRAARAELTTIATHVTPSEVSKFIRSDRGHEFLSQCRKIGLEVEHELHAMSDLLPRELLEKDPSMFRMNEKGERSPDFNCCVHSSKAIDIICRNAVEYANVLKPTTSRYFYWVDDGKPMCKCSRCRIYTDSEQALILENEMLKALRKVDGQATLAHLAYAGTMEPPVQVKPMPGVFLEFAPISRTWNESITCHEAKEGQHGRYLDLLDANLEVFGAEDAQVLEYWLDVSLFSSWNRHAKKKLPWRKDVFLQDIAAYAKRGIRHVTSFAAYIDADYVRQYGEPPIDEYGEGLKDYVQ
;
A
#
# COMPACT_ATOMS: atom_id res chain seq x y z
N MET A 1 3.12 57.51 -51.69
CA MET A 1 2.95 57.98 -53.10
C MET A 1 2.69 56.80 -54.00
N LYS A 2 1.55 56.86 -54.72
CA LYS A 2 1.21 56.24 -56.02
C LYS A 2 1.28 54.71 -56.10
N SER A 3 0.33 53.97 -56.59
CA SER A 3 -1.02 54.09 -57.09
C SER A 3 -1.34 52.83 -57.85
N PHE A 4 -2.51 52.25 -57.63
CA PHE A 4 -3.16 51.32 -58.54
C PHE A 4 -3.27 51.79 -59.99
N PRO A 5 -3.48 50.95 -61.00
CA PRO A 5 -4.77 50.36 -61.32
C PRO A 5 -4.72 49.00 -62.07
N ASN A 6 -5.71 48.17 -61.95
CA ASN A 6 -7.04 47.99 -62.54
C ASN A 6 -7.12 47.28 -63.91
N ARG A 7 -7.85 46.20 -63.97
CA ARG A 7 -8.93 45.70 -64.81
C ARG A 7 -8.69 45.20 -66.28
N ARG A 8 -9.30 44.02 -66.41
CA ARG A 8 -10.26 43.59 -67.47
C ARG A 8 -9.79 42.73 -68.63
N GLN A 9 -10.38 41.52 -68.59
CA GLN A 9 -11.17 40.85 -69.63
C GLN A 9 -10.49 40.48 -70.99
N PHE A 10 -10.60 39.17 -71.36
CA PHE A 10 -11.44 38.67 -72.45
C PHE A 10 -11.26 37.16 -72.69
N LEU A 11 -12.34 36.43 -72.63
CA LEU A 11 -13.04 35.54 -73.57
C LEU A 11 -12.37 34.28 -74.14
N HIS A 12 -13.04 33.20 -73.88
CA HIS A 12 -13.46 32.02 -74.69
C HIS A 12 -12.47 31.30 -75.58
N ALA A 13 -12.30 30.01 -75.24
CA ALA A 13 -12.40 28.92 -76.23
C ALA A 13 -12.69 27.59 -75.46
N GLY A 14 -13.79 26.96 -75.81
CA GLY A 14 -14.21 25.71 -75.23
C GLY A 14 -13.43 24.50 -75.81
N LEU A 15 -13.21 23.51 -74.93
CA LEU A 15 -12.91 22.17 -75.39
C LEU A 15 -13.64 21.19 -74.48
N ARG A 16 -14.53 20.40 -75.10
CA ARG A 16 -15.20 19.28 -74.49
C ARG A 16 -14.20 18.15 -74.24
N VAL A 17 -14.05 17.69 -73.03
CA VAL A 17 -13.40 16.39 -72.73
C VAL A 17 -14.32 15.61 -71.83
N ALA A 18 -14.48 14.33 -72.18
CA ALA A 18 -15.44 13.37 -71.64
C ALA A 18 -15.20 13.09 -70.15
N ALA A 19 -16.29 13.06 -69.39
CA ALA A 19 -16.30 12.60 -68.02
C ALA A 19 -16.21 11.07 -67.95
N SER A 20 -15.08 10.56 -67.52
CA SER A 20 -14.96 9.16 -67.08
C SER A 20 -15.38 9.09 -65.62
N VAL A 21 -16.52 8.49 -65.34
CA VAL A 21 -17.01 8.20 -64.00
C VAL A 21 -16.17 7.02 -63.44
N ALA A 22 -15.19 7.33 -62.64
CA ALA A 22 -14.53 6.37 -61.78
C ALA A 22 -15.35 6.19 -60.52
N SER A 23 -16.13 5.10 -60.43
CA SER A 23 -16.83 4.69 -59.22
C SER A 23 -15.80 4.26 -58.19
N CYS A 24 -15.42 5.15 -57.27
CA CYS A 24 -14.72 4.81 -56.04
C CYS A 24 -15.66 4.02 -55.14
N LEU A 25 -15.53 2.68 -55.15
CA LEU A 25 -16.09 1.81 -54.10
C LEU A 25 -15.38 2.18 -52.78
N SER A 26 -16.06 3.00 -51.96
CA SER A 26 -15.67 3.25 -50.58
C SER A 26 -15.87 1.94 -49.80
N ILE A 27 -14.80 1.21 -49.53
CA ILE A 27 -14.79 0.13 -48.55
C ILE A 27 -14.97 0.81 -47.19
N PRO A 28 -16.02 0.50 -46.44
CA PRO A 28 -16.13 1.00 -45.07
C PRO A 28 -14.98 0.40 -44.28
N ALA A 29 -14.05 1.24 -43.81
CA ALA A 29 -13.07 0.85 -42.82
C ALA A 29 -13.87 0.45 -41.56
N PHE A 30 -14.02 -0.86 -41.35
CA PHE A 30 -14.44 -1.38 -40.05
C PHE A 30 -13.31 -0.96 -39.07
N ALA A 31 -13.55 0.16 -38.39
CA ALA A 31 -12.83 0.49 -37.19
C ALA A 31 -13.14 -0.64 -36.19
N GLN A 32 -12.26 -1.64 -36.12
CA GLN A 32 -12.24 -2.57 -35.00
C GLN A 32 -12.05 -1.72 -33.75
N SER A 33 -13.15 -1.40 -33.06
CA SER A 33 -13.08 -0.92 -31.71
C SER A 33 -12.34 -1.99 -30.92
N ARG A 34 -11.06 -1.75 -30.61
CA ARG A 34 -10.37 -2.56 -29.60
C ARG A 34 -11.24 -2.46 -28.36
N ARG A 35 -12.02 -3.50 -28.06
CA ARG A 35 -12.67 -3.65 -26.77
C ARG A 35 -11.50 -3.55 -25.78
N ARG A 36 -11.45 -2.45 -25.01
CA ARG A 36 -10.58 -2.39 -23.83
C ARG A 36 -10.98 -3.60 -22.99
N SER A 37 -10.05 -4.47 -22.68
CA SER A 37 -10.26 -5.49 -21.66
C SER A 37 -10.77 -4.76 -20.41
N PRO A 38 -11.78 -5.31 -19.71
CA PRO A 38 -12.25 -4.68 -18.48
C PRO A 38 -11.07 -4.47 -17.54
N GLU A 39 -11.05 -3.33 -16.85
CA GLU A 39 -10.01 -3.07 -15.84
C GLU A 39 -10.05 -4.15 -14.76
N PRO A 40 -8.89 -4.64 -14.29
CA PRO A 40 -8.85 -5.62 -13.21
C PRO A 40 -9.61 -5.13 -11.98
N PHE A 41 -10.29 -6.05 -11.29
CA PHE A 41 -11.03 -5.70 -10.08
C PHE A 41 -10.12 -5.08 -9.02
N PHE A 42 -8.97 -5.72 -8.73
CA PHE A 42 -8.00 -5.20 -7.79
C PHE A 42 -7.16 -4.09 -8.41
N LYS A 43 -7.29 -2.88 -7.87
CA LYS A 43 -6.53 -1.68 -8.26
C LYS A 43 -5.07 -1.79 -7.80
N THR A 44 -4.86 -2.08 -6.49
CA THR A 44 -3.55 -2.41 -5.95
C THR A 44 -3.38 -3.93 -5.93
N ARG A 45 -2.32 -4.38 -6.56
CA ARG A 45 -1.80 -5.75 -6.55
C ARG A 45 -0.34 -5.63 -6.16
N GLY A 46 -0.05 -5.74 -4.86
CA GLY A 46 1.24 -5.32 -4.34
C GLY A 46 1.97 -6.36 -3.51
N VAL A 47 3.24 -6.08 -3.29
CA VAL A 47 4.10 -6.82 -2.35
C VAL A 47 4.81 -5.86 -1.41
N VAL A 48 5.00 -6.29 -0.16
CA VAL A 48 5.72 -5.55 0.89
C VAL A 48 7.06 -6.24 1.14
N LEU A 49 8.15 -5.47 1.02
CA LEU A 49 9.51 -5.98 1.00
C LEU A 49 10.43 -5.22 1.96
N THR A 50 11.32 -5.95 2.59
CA THR A 50 12.38 -5.31 3.39
C THR A 50 13.51 -4.79 2.51
N THR A 51 14.26 -3.82 2.99
CA THR A 51 15.38 -3.23 2.23
C THR A 51 16.46 -4.24 1.83
N PRO A 52 16.80 -5.30 2.62
CA PRO A 52 17.69 -6.35 2.17
C PRO A 52 17.16 -7.19 0.99
N ASP A 53 15.85 -7.41 0.91
CA ASP A 53 15.24 -8.14 -0.23
C ASP A 53 15.39 -7.34 -1.52
N LEU A 54 15.11 -6.04 -1.46
CA LEU A 54 15.27 -5.10 -2.58
C LEU A 54 16.73 -4.92 -2.99
N SER A 55 17.68 -5.07 -2.06
CA SER A 55 19.10 -4.88 -2.32
C SER A 55 19.73 -6.04 -3.10
N THR A 56 19.16 -7.24 -3.02
CA THR A 56 19.78 -8.47 -3.53
C THR A 56 19.05 -9.09 -4.71
N LEU A 57 17.81 -8.69 -4.98
CA LEU A 57 16.96 -9.24 -6.02
C LEU A 57 16.35 -8.11 -6.87
N ASP A 58 16.21 -8.35 -8.18
CA ASP A 58 15.54 -7.42 -9.09
C ASP A 58 14.00 -7.56 -8.97
N TRP A 59 13.48 -6.98 -7.90
CA TRP A 59 12.05 -6.99 -7.60
C TRP A 59 11.19 -6.19 -8.58
N PRO A 60 11.61 -4.99 -9.06
CA PRO A 60 10.82 -4.27 -10.05
C PRO A 60 10.53 -5.11 -11.30
N LYS A 61 11.54 -5.83 -11.82
CA LYS A 61 11.37 -6.71 -12.98
C LYS A 61 10.43 -7.89 -12.69
N ARG A 62 10.52 -8.50 -11.50
CA ARG A 62 9.63 -9.59 -11.08
C ARG A 62 8.19 -9.13 -10.91
N ALA A 63 7.99 -8.00 -10.25
CA ALA A 63 6.68 -7.40 -10.07
C ALA A 63 6.02 -7.07 -11.43
N ALA A 64 6.78 -6.48 -12.35
CA ALA A 64 6.28 -6.19 -13.70
C ALA A 64 5.90 -7.45 -14.48
N ARG A 65 6.72 -8.52 -14.41
CA ARG A 65 6.42 -9.80 -15.05
C ARG A 65 5.13 -10.42 -14.50
N ALA A 66 4.94 -10.34 -13.19
CA ALA A 66 3.75 -10.82 -12.49
C ALA A 66 2.57 -9.83 -12.57
N GLU A 67 2.69 -8.76 -13.35
CA GLU A 67 1.64 -7.74 -13.53
C GLU A 67 1.13 -7.12 -12.22
N LEU A 68 2.01 -7.05 -11.22
CA LEU A 68 1.77 -6.29 -10.00
C LEU A 68 1.80 -4.79 -10.31
N THR A 69 1.11 -4.02 -9.47
CA THR A 69 1.02 -2.57 -9.64
C THR A 69 1.88 -1.80 -8.65
N THR A 70 2.21 -2.42 -7.50
CA THR A 70 2.78 -1.70 -6.36
C THR A 70 3.88 -2.52 -5.67
N ILE A 71 4.96 -1.85 -5.29
CA ILE A 71 5.95 -2.37 -4.35
C ILE A 71 5.97 -1.44 -3.14
N ALA A 72 5.71 -1.99 -1.95
CA ALA A 72 5.89 -1.28 -0.70
C ALA A 72 7.21 -1.67 -0.03
N THR A 73 7.89 -0.69 0.57
CA THR A 73 9.11 -0.92 1.36
C THR A 73 8.79 -1.01 2.85
N HIS A 74 9.54 -1.78 3.58
CA HIS A 74 9.41 -2.03 5.01
C HIS A 74 10.84 -2.12 5.60
N VAL A 75 11.21 -1.77 6.84
CA VAL A 75 10.55 -1.88 8.13
C VAL A 75 10.26 -0.52 8.79
N THR A 76 11.30 0.31 9.02
CA THR A 76 11.21 1.60 9.73
C THR A 76 11.57 2.78 8.81
N PRO A 77 11.08 3.99 9.12
CA PRO A 77 11.39 5.17 8.31
C PRO A 77 12.89 5.43 8.14
N SER A 78 13.67 5.26 9.19
CA SER A 78 15.13 5.50 9.16
C SER A 78 15.86 4.49 8.26
N GLU A 79 15.51 3.19 8.36
CA GLU A 79 16.10 2.15 7.51
C GLU A 79 15.74 2.34 6.05
N VAL A 80 14.47 2.58 5.76
CA VAL A 80 14.00 2.78 4.39
C VAL A 80 14.57 4.08 3.81
N SER A 81 14.64 5.17 4.58
CA SER A 81 15.28 6.42 4.14
C SER A 81 16.75 6.23 3.78
N LYS A 82 17.49 5.42 4.56
CA LYS A 82 18.88 5.08 4.26
C LYS A 82 19.00 4.31 2.93
N PHE A 83 18.11 3.35 2.71
CA PHE A 83 18.07 2.60 1.46
C PHE A 83 17.72 3.50 0.27
N ILE A 84 16.65 4.29 0.36
CA ILE A 84 16.17 5.16 -0.74
C ILE A 84 17.24 6.19 -1.17
N ARG A 85 18.06 6.67 -0.23
CA ARG A 85 19.17 7.61 -0.49
C ARG A 85 20.43 6.94 -1.05
N SER A 86 20.50 5.61 -1.06
CA SER A 86 21.63 4.88 -1.64
C SER A 86 21.54 4.77 -3.16
N ASP A 87 22.66 4.46 -3.83
CA ASP A 87 22.67 4.20 -5.28
C ASP A 87 21.69 3.10 -5.66
N ARG A 88 21.60 2.06 -4.84
CA ARG A 88 20.66 0.95 -5.06
C ARG A 88 19.20 1.39 -4.92
N GLY A 89 18.90 2.26 -3.97
CA GLY A 89 17.57 2.86 -3.81
C GLY A 89 17.19 3.78 -4.98
N HIS A 90 18.13 4.58 -5.45
CA HIS A 90 17.92 5.41 -6.65
C HIS A 90 17.67 4.56 -7.89
N GLU A 91 18.42 3.46 -8.05
CA GLU A 91 18.20 2.49 -9.14
C GLU A 91 16.80 1.87 -9.04
N PHE A 92 16.41 1.39 -7.86
CA PHE A 92 15.08 0.83 -7.57
C PHE A 92 13.97 1.80 -7.97
N LEU A 93 13.99 3.04 -7.47
CA LEU A 93 12.99 4.06 -7.81
C LEU A 93 12.96 4.38 -9.30
N SER A 94 14.13 4.42 -9.95
CA SER A 94 14.24 4.65 -11.39
C SER A 94 13.62 3.52 -12.19
N GLN A 95 13.85 2.27 -11.79
CA GLN A 95 13.26 1.09 -12.45
C GLN A 95 11.75 1.07 -12.27
N CYS A 96 11.21 1.25 -11.04
CA CYS A 96 9.78 1.33 -10.78
C CYS A 96 9.10 2.38 -11.67
N ARG A 97 9.68 3.59 -11.73
CA ARG A 97 9.14 4.66 -12.57
C ARG A 97 9.13 4.30 -14.06
N LYS A 98 10.19 3.67 -14.59
CA LYS A 98 10.30 3.29 -16.01
C LYS A 98 9.25 2.28 -16.42
N ILE A 99 8.86 1.39 -15.53
CA ILE A 99 7.92 0.30 -15.82
C ILE A 99 6.51 0.57 -15.29
N GLY A 100 6.28 1.74 -14.65
CA GLY A 100 4.97 2.17 -14.19
C GLY A 100 4.51 1.47 -12.91
N LEU A 101 5.44 1.03 -12.05
CA LEU A 101 5.11 0.52 -10.71
C LEU A 101 4.99 1.67 -9.72
N GLU A 102 3.94 1.62 -8.92
CA GLU A 102 3.76 2.47 -7.76
C GLU A 102 4.71 2.04 -6.63
N VAL A 103 5.16 3.02 -5.85
CA VAL A 103 6.00 2.79 -4.67
C VAL A 103 5.31 3.36 -3.44
N GLU A 104 5.14 2.51 -2.44
CA GLU A 104 4.60 2.85 -1.11
C GLU A 104 5.61 2.49 -0.02
N HIS A 105 5.39 2.98 1.21
CA HIS A 105 6.28 2.76 2.35
C HIS A 105 5.43 2.37 3.56
N GLU A 106 5.36 1.09 3.88
CA GLU A 106 4.57 0.51 4.96
C GLU A 106 5.47 0.30 6.20
N LEU A 107 5.35 1.17 7.20
CA LEU A 107 6.40 1.38 8.19
C LEU A 107 5.88 1.37 9.63
N HIS A 108 6.50 0.55 10.50
CA HIS A 108 6.39 0.74 11.95
C HIS A 108 7.21 1.98 12.34
N ALA A 109 6.54 3.12 12.50
CA ALA A 109 7.20 4.42 12.44
C ALA A 109 7.47 5.06 13.82
N MET A 110 6.81 4.60 14.89
CA MET A 110 6.78 5.35 16.17
C MET A 110 8.16 5.55 16.81
N SER A 111 9.09 4.58 16.67
CA SER A 111 10.45 4.74 17.21
C SER A 111 11.23 5.89 16.56
N ASP A 112 10.97 6.14 15.27
CA ASP A 112 11.60 7.22 14.52
C ASP A 112 10.81 8.54 14.63
N LEU A 113 9.47 8.46 14.75
CA LEU A 113 8.63 9.64 14.87
C LEU A 113 8.72 10.27 16.27
N LEU A 114 8.95 9.47 17.33
CA LEU A 114 9.21 9.94 18.68
C LEU A 114 10.52 9.34 19.20
N PRO A 115 11.68 9.99 18.98
CA PRO A 115 12.99 9.51 19.40
C PRO A 115 13.03 9.20 20.91
N ARG A 116 13.51 8.01 21.26
CA ARG A 116 13.38 7.45 22.63
C ARG A 116 14.22 8.18 23.68
N GLU A 117 15.31 8.83 23.28
CA GLU A 117 16.14 9.68 24.13
C GLU A 117 15.42 10.93 24.68
N LEU A 118 14.29 11.29 24.10
CA LEU A 118 13.46 12.39 24.60
C LEU A 118 12.81 12.09 25.95
N LEU A 119 12.79 10.83 26.40
CA LEU A 119 12.28 10.47 27.73
C LEU A 119 13.02 11.22 28.84
N GLU A 120 14.34 11.38 28.72
CA GLU A 120 15.16 12.09 29.70
C GLU A 120 14.77 13.57 29.84
N LYS A 121 14.25 14.17 28.75
CA LYS A 121 13.83 15.58 28.72
C LYS A 121 12.39 15.77 29.22
N ASP A 122 11.49 14.89 28.81
CA ASP A 122 10.08 14.96 29.20
C ASP A 122 9.41 13.57 29.17
N PRO A 123 9.42 12.84 30.28
CA PRO A 123 8.78 11.52 30.36
C PRO A 123 7.28 11.52 30.02
N SER A 124 6.59 12.68 30.14
CA SER A 124 5.15 12.77 29.88
C SER A 124 4.75 12.49 28.44
N MET A 125 5.70 12.57 27.50
CA MET A 125 5.50 12.24 26.08
C MET A 125 5.33 10.75 25.82
N PHE A 126 5.89 9.92 26.70
CA PHE A 126 5.96 8.47 26.50
C PHE A 126 4.79 7.74 27.16
N ARG A 127 4.51 6.52 26.69
CA ARG A 127 3.46 5.71 27.27
C ARG A 127 3.70 5.43 28.76
N MET A 128 2.63 5.31 29.49
CA MET A 128 2.65 4.75 30.85
C MET A 128 2.35 3.26 30.74
N ASN A 129 3.17 2.43 31.37
CA ASN A 129 2.95 0.99 31.45
C ASN A 129 1.90 0.62 32.51
N GLU A 130 1.64 -0.67 32.69
CA GLU A 130 0.65 -1.20 33.63
C GLU A 130 1.06 -0.99 35.10
N LYS A 131 2.33 -0.70 35.37
CA LYS A 131 2.89 -0.41 36.70
C LYS A 131 2.80 1.08 37.04
N GLY A 132 2.30 1.93 36.12
CA GLY A 132 2.24 3.37 36.30
C GLY A 132 3.54 4.11 35.99
N GLU A 133 4.50 3.49 35.36
CA GLU A 133 5.80 4.06 35.00
C GLU A 133 5.80 4.54 33.55
N ARG A 134 6.43 5.70 33.30
CA ARG A 134 6.70 6.18 31.95
C ARG A 134 7.92 5.46 31.37
N SER A 135 7.76 4.92 30.14
CA SER A 135 8.77 4.09 29.51
C SER A 135 9.00 4.48 28.04
N PRO A 136 10.25 4.50 27.59
CA PRO A 136 10.58 4.74 26.17
C PRO A 136 10.49 3.47 25.32
N ASP A 137 9.92 2.40 25.85
CA ASP A 137 9.90 1.09 25.21
C ASP A 137 9.12 1.09 23.90
N PHE A 138 7.87 1.57 23.90
CA PHE A 138 6.96 1.53 22.74
C PHE A 138 6.05 2.75 22.70
N ASN A 139 5.53 3.07 21.52
CA ASN A 139 4.48 4.04 21.30
C ASN A 139 4.64 5.38 22.06
N CYS A 140 3.56 6.06 22.36
CA CYS A 140 3.59 7.34 23.06
C CYS A 140 2.37 7.53 23.98
N CYS A 141 2.31 8.66 24.68
CA CYS A 141 1.08 9.14 25.32
C CYS A 141 0.30 10.02 24.32
N VAL A 142 -0.82 9.53 23.79
CA VAL A 142 -1.65 10.25 22.82
C VAL A 142 -2.30 11.53 23.35
N HIS A 143 -2.19 11.81 24.64
CA HIS A 143 -2.63 13.06 25.25
C HIS A 143 -1.47 14.03 25.56
N SER A 144 -0.25 13.74 25.12
CA SER A 144 0.86 14.66 25.18
C SER A 144 0.91 15.50 23.89
N SER A 145 0.49 16.75 23.96
CA SER A 145 0.58 17.66 22.80
C SER A 145 2.00 17.78 22.26
N LYS A 146 3.00 17.80 23.16
CA LYS A 146 4.42 17.80 22.75
C LYS A 146 4.81 16.55 21.96
N ALA A 147 4.34 15.36 22.39
CA ALA A 147 4.60 14.13 21.63
C ALA A 147 3.96 14.20 20.24
N ILE A 148 2.69 14.61 20.16
CA ILE A 148 1.97 14.76 18.89
C ILE A 148 2.68 15.76 17.97
N ASP A 149 3.09 16.93 18.49
CA ASP A 149 3.80 17.94 17.69
C ASP A 149 5.11 17.40 17.11
N ILE A 150 5.87 16.62 17.89
CA ILE A 150 7.12 16.00 17.43
C ILE A 150 6.83 14.93 16.39
N ILE A 151 5.88 14.02 16.66
CA ILE A 151 5.46 12.96 15.77
C ILE A 151 5.01 13.53 14.42
N CYS A 152 4.12 14.53 14.44
CA CYS A 152 3.61 15.16 13.23
C CYS A 152 4.72 15.85 12.41
N ARG A 153 5.65 16.56 13.06
CA ARG A 153 6.78 17.18 12.39
C ARG A 153 7.69 16.13 11.75
N ASN A 154 8.06 15.08 12.49
CA ASN A 154 8.92 14.02 11.99
C ASN A 154 8.24 13.22 10.88
N ALA A 155 6.91 12.98 10.95
CA ALA A 155 6.15 12.37 9.87
C ALA A 155 6.26 13.17 8.56
N VAL A 156 6.17 14.51 8.63
CA VAL A 156 6.37 15.39 7.46
C VAL A 156 7.82 15.35 6.97
N GLU A 157 8.80 15.32 7.86
CA GLU A 157 10.22 15.21 7.47
C GLU A 157 10.50 13.90 6.73
N TYR A 158 9.97 12.77 7.21
CA TYR A 158 10.07 11.50 6.50
C TYR A 158 9.29 11.50 5.18
N ALA A 159 8.10 12.11 5.12
CA ALA A 159 7.32 12.24 3.89
C ALA A 159 8.07 12.97 2.76
N ASN A 160 8.98 13.90 3.09
CA ASN A 160 9.82 14.57 2.09
C ASN A 160 10.85 13.62 1.44
N VAL A 161 11.23 12.54 2.11
CA VAL A 161 12.18 11.53 1.61
C VAL A 161 11.47 10.29 1.09
N LEU A 162 10.46 9.84 1.83
CA LEU A 162 9.67 8.63 1.58
C LEU A 162 8.29 9.03 1.05
N LYS A 163 8.25 9.87 0.01
CA LYS A 163 6.99 10.25 -0.61
C LYS A 163 6.45 9.08 -1.44
N PRO A 164 5.30 8.50 -1.06
CA PRO A 164 4.67 7.48 -1.87
C PRO A 164 4.17 8.07 -3.19
N THR A 165 4.22 7.27 -4.27
CA THR A 165 3.72 7.72 -5.58
C THR A 165 2.20 7.80 -5.64
N THR A 166 1.53 7.12 -4.70
CA THR A 166 0.08 7.02 -4.57
C THR A 166 -0.54 8.07 -3.64
N SER A 167 0.27 8.86 -2.93
CA SER A 167 -0.14 9.69 -1.79
C SER A 167 -0.82 8.90 -0.64
N ARG A 168 -0.66 7.57 -0.60
CA ARG A 168 -1.08 6.71 0.49
C ARG A 168 0.09 6.51 1.44
N TYR A 169 -0.05 6.98 2.69
CA TYR A 169 0.98 6.90 3.73
C TYR A 169 0.64 5.78 4.71
N PHE A 170 1.68 5.12 5.24
CA PHE A 170 1.57 4.02 6.19
C PHE A 170 2.58 4.25 7.31
N TYR A 171 2.17 4.98 8.33
CA TYR A 171 2.97 5.27 9.52
C TYR A 171 2.32 4.60 10.73
N TRP A 172 2.60 3.32 10.89
CA TRP A 172 2.01 2.48 11.91
C TRP A 172 2.60 2.72 13.29
N VAL A 173 1.83 2.39 14.32
CA VAL A 173 2.33 2.25 15.69
C VAL A 173 3.34 1.12 15.80
N ASP A 174 4.06 1.02 16.94
CA ASP A 174 5.06 -0.03 17.13
C ASP A 174 4.43 -1.43 17.05
N ASP A 175 5.12 -2.36 16.37
CA ASP A 175 4.69 -3.69 15.97
C ASP A 175 4.15 -4.53 17.14
N GLY A 176 2.83 -4.72 17.19
CA GLY A 176 2.15 -5.53 18.21
C GLY A 176 2.40 -5.06 19.66
N LYS A 177 2.80 -3.81 19.87
CA LYS A 177 3.21 -3.29 21.18
C LYS A 177 2.10 -2.53 21.86
N PRO A 178 2.05 -2.57 23.23
CA PRO A 178 0.98 -1.97 24.01
C PRO A 178 0.96 -0.44 23.89
N MET A 179 -0.24 0.13 23.95
CA MET A 179 -0.48 1.56 24.01
C MET A 179 -0.40 2.11 25.45
N CYS A 180 -0.59 3.41 25.61
CA CYS A 180 -0.46 4.10 26.91
C CYS A 180 -1.59 3.73 27.87
N LYS A 181 -1.25 3.42 29.15
CA LYS A 181 -2.21 3.07 30.22
C LYS A 181 -2.39 4.18 31.27
N CYS A 182 -1.99 5.43 30.99
CA CYS A 182 -2.25 6.53 31.93
C CYS A 182 -3.76 6.81 32.09
N SER A 183 -4.14 7.53 33.14
CA SER A 183 -5.56 7.80 33.49
C SER A 183 -6.39 8.40 32.33
N ARG A 184 -5.75 9.18 31.44
CA ARG A 184 -6.40 9.80 30.29
C ARG A 184 -6.47 8.85 29.08
N CYS A 185 -5.46 7.99 28.86
CA CYS A 185 -5.40 7.10 27.71
C CYS A 185 -6.19 5.81 27.91
N ARG A 186 -6.25 5.27 29.13
CA ARG A 186 -6.86 3.94 29.40
C ARG A 186 -8.36 3.85 29.15
N ILE A 187 -9.04 4.97 28.89
CA ILE A 187 -10.45 4.99 28.49
C ILE A 187 -10.63 4.69 27.00
N TYR A 188 -9.56 4.71 26.24
CA TYR A 188 -9.52 4.39 24.81
C TYR A 188 -8.92 3.01 24.57
N THR A 189 -9.43 2.31 23.57
CA THR A 189 -8.82 1.09 23.07
C THR A 189 -7.47 1.39 22.41
N ASP A 190 -6.66 0.35 22.14
CA ASP A 190 -5.38 0.54 21.46
C ASP A 190 -5.60 1.07 20.03
N SER A 191 -6.65 0.60 19.32
CA SER A 191 -7.09 1.12 18.03
C SER A 191 -7.46 2.61 18.08
N GLU A 192 -8.22 3.04 19.09
CA GLU A 192 -8.59 4.45 19.26
C GLU A 192 -7.38 5.33 19.56
N GLN A 193 -6.42 4.85 20.34
CA GLN A 193 -5.18 5.59 20.59
C GLN A 193 -4.35 5.74 19.32
N ALA A 194 -4.25 4.68 18.48
CA ALA A 194 -3.61 4.77 17.18
C ALA A 194 -4.33 5.80 16.29
N LEU A 195 -5.65 5.74 16.22
CA LEU A 195 -6.45 6.64 15.39
C LEU A 195 -6.37 8.12 15.82
N ILE A 196 -6.22 8.40 17.12
CA ILE A 196 -5.92 9.77 17.61
C ILE A 196 -4.64 10.31 16.96
N LEU A 197 -3.57 9.50 16.92
CA LEU A 197 -2.30 9.90 16.32
C LEU A 197 -2.42 10.05 14.80
N GLU A 198 -3.07 9.10 14.14
CA GLU A 198 -3.24 9.06 12.69
C GLU A 198 -4.03 10.27 12.19
N ASN A 199 -5.10 10.67 12.91
CA ASN A 199 -5.85 11.88 12.60
C ASN A 199 -4.96 13.13 12.63
N GLU A 200 -4.08 13.28 13.62
CA GLU A 200 -3.18 14.44 13.72
C GLU A 200 -2.04 14.37 12.69
N MET A 201 -1.46 13.18 12.45
CA MET A 201 -0.45 12.98 11.41
C MET A 201 -1.02 13.30 10.02
N LEU A 202 -2.24 12.86 9.69
CA LEU A 202 -2.86 13.15 8.40
C LEU A 202 -3.07 14.65 8.19
N LYS A 203 -3.50 15.40 9.24
CA LYS A 203 -3.59 16.87 9.16
C LYS A 203 -2.24 17.51 8.84
N ALA A 204 -1.15 16.96 9.42
CA ALA A 204 0.18 17.48 9.16
C ALA A 204 0.67 17.13 7.75
N LEU A 205 0.49 15.89 7.29
CA LEU A 205 0.87 15.42 5.97
C LEU A 205 0.17 16.20 4.85
N ARG A 206 -1.11 16.54 5.02
CA ARG A 206 -1.88 17.33 4.04
C ARG A 206 -1.38 18.75 3.83
N LYS A 207 -0.50 19.26 4.70
CA LYS A 207 0.15 20.56 4.48
C LYS A 207 1.23 20.49 3.40
N VAL A 208 1.80 19.30 3.15
CA VAL A 208 2.87 19.07 2.16
C VAL A 208 2.44 18.20 0.99
N ASP A 209 1.40 17.39 1.19
CA ASP A 209 0.76 16.58 0.15
C ASP A 209 -0.77 16.67 0.32
N GLY A 210 -1.40 17.56 -0.44
CA GLY A 210 -2.85 17.83 -0.34
C GLY A 210 -3.75 16.62 -0.66
N GLN A 211 -3.20 15.56 -1.29
CA GLN A 211 -3.89 14.31 -1.60
C GLN A 211 -3.60 13.20 -0.56
N ALA A 212 -2.80 13.50 0.47
CA ALA A 212 -2.41 12.50 1.45
C ALA A 212 -3.61 11.78 2.08
N THR A 213 -3.51 10.46 2.12
CA THR A 213 -4.31 9.54 2.92
C THR A 213 -3.40 8.77 3.86
N LEU A 214 -3.92 8.22 4.95
CA LEU A 214 -3.10 7.53 5.96
C LEU A 214 -3.79 6.24 6.41
N ALA A 215 -3.03 5.15 6.45
CA ALA A 215 -3.52 3.85 6.87
C ALA A 215 -3.76 3.81 8.40
N HIS A 216 -4.90 3.26 8.80
CA HIS A 216 -5.13 2.70 10.12
C HIS A 216 -4.88 1.20 10.07
N LEU A 217 -3.82 0.72 10.70
CA LEU A 217 -3.47 -0.68 10.70
C LEU A 217 -4.30 -1.45 11.73
N ALA A 218 -5.28 -2.22 11.28
CA ALA A 218 -6.00 -3.19 12.12
C ALA A 218 -5.17 -4.48 12.22
N TYR A 219 -4.40 -4.59 13.31
CA TYR A 219 -3.40 -5.63 13.52
C TYR A 219 -3.14 -5.83 15.02
N ALA A 220 -3.05 -7.06 15.48
CA ALA A 220 -2.75 -7.38 16.89
C ALA A 220 -3.63 -6.58 17.87
N GLY A 221 -3.06 -5.67 18.67
CA GLY A 221 -3.79 -4.86 19.65
C GLY A 221 -4.74 -3.82 19.06
N THR A 222 -4.55 -3.44 17.79
CA THR A 222 -5.41 -2.47 17.07
C THR A 222 -6.44 -3.15 16.16
N MET A 223 -6.62 -4.47 16.25
CA MET A 223 -7.51 -5.24 15.38
C MET A 223 -9.00 -4.90 15.60
N GLU A 224 -9.40 -4.61 16.84
CA GLU A 224 -10.79 -4.23 17.15
C GLU A 224 -11.11 -2.82 16.61
N PRO A 225 -12.28 -2.61 15.99
CA PRO A 225 -12.63 -1.32 15.42
C PRO A 225 -12.73 -0.22 16.50
N PRO A 226 -12.39 1.03 16.17
CA PRO A 226 -12.56 2.15 17.10
C PRO A 226 -14.06 2.48 17.28
N VAL A 227 -14.46 2.81 18.49
CA VAL A 227 -15.87 3.10 18.86
C VAL A 227 -16.10 4.59 19.07
N GLN A 228 -15.32 5.21 19.98
CA GLN A 228 -15.49 6.60 20.41
C GLN A 228 -14.77 7.58 19.48
N VAL A 229 -13.60 7.20 18.98
CA VAL A 229 -12.79 8.02 18.08
C VAL A 229 -13.17 7.70 16.64
N LYS A 230 -13.43 8.72 15.83
CA LYS A 230 -13.78 8.53 14.42
C LYS A 230 -12.61 8.87 13.51
N PRO A 231 -12.43 8.14 12.39
CA PRO A 231 -11.42 8.46 11.40
C PRO A 231 -11.72 9.81 10.74
N MET A 232 -10.70 10.62 10.59
CA MET A 232 -10.76 11.80 9.73
C MET A 232 -10.90 11.34 8.27
N PRO A 233 -11.66 12.06 7.41
CA PRO A 233 -11.73 11.71 5.98
C PRO A 233 -10.34 11.57 5.36
N GLY A 234 -10.06 10.40 4.77
CA GLY A 234 -8.77 10.01 4.23
C GLY A 234 -7.89 9.17 5.16
N VAL A 235 -8.32 8.89 6.40
CA VAL A 235 -7.81 7.72 7.13
C VAL A 235 -8.54 6.51 6.61
N PHE A 236 -7.82 5.50 6.10
CA PHE A 236 -8.37 4.28 5.52
C PHE A 236 -7.94 3.03 6.30
N LEU A 237 -8.75 1.98 6.20
CA LEU A 237 -8.43 0.70 6.83
C LEU A 237 -7.28 -0.02 6.11
N GLU A 238 -6.32 -0.51 6.86
CA GLU A 238 -5.40 -1.56 6.45
C GLU A 238 -5.55 -2.76 7.38
N PHE A 239 -6.05 -3.86 6.86
CA PHE A 239 -6.38 -5.05 7.65
C PHE A 239 -5.31 -6.14 7.47
N ALA A 240 -4.69 -6.58 8.57
CA ALA A 240 -3.55 -7.52 8.55
C ALA A 240 -3.77 -8.72 9.48
N PRO A 241 -4.32 -9.85 8.98
CA PRO A 241 -4.71 -11.02 9.81
C PRO A 241 -3.54 -11.99 10.02
N ILE A 242 -2.44 -11.57 10.63
CA ILE A 242 -1.19 -12.34 10.76
C ILE A 242 -1.35 -13.73 11.44
N SER A 243 -2.26 -13.86 12.39
CA SER A 243 -2.39 -15.10 13.17
C SER A 243 -3.30 -16.14 12.53
N ARG A 244 -3.79 -15.89 11.29
CA ARG A 244 -4.55 -16.89 10.54
C ARG A 244 -3.69 -18.10 10.15
N THR A 245 -4.27 -19.28 9.96
CA THR A 245 -3.57 -20.41 9.37
C THR A 245 -3.40 -20.21 7.87
N TRP A 246 -2.25 -20.61 7.34
CA TRP A 246 -1.90 -20.41 5.92
C TRP A 246 -2.50 -21.45 4.97
N ASN A 247 -2.89 -22.61 5.48
CA ASN A 247 -3.30 -23.79 4.72
C ASN A 247 -4.82 -23.90 4.54
N GLU A 248 -5.58 -22.98 5.10
CA GLU A 248 -7.03 -22.89 5.00
C GLU A 248 -7.44 -21.46 4.64
N SER A 249 -8.51 -21.33 3.83
CA SER A 249 -9.05 -20.01 3.49
C SER A 249 -9.56 -19.28 4.73
N ILE A 250 -9.44 -17.95 4.74
CA ILE A 250 -9.99 -17.09 5.78
C ILE A 250 -11.50 -17.27 5.94
N THR A 251 -12.18 -17.83 4.94
CA THR A 251 -13.61 -18.17 4.99
C THR A 251 -13.91 -19.49 5.72
N CYS A 252 -12.89 -20.25 6.14
CA CYS A 252 -13.08 -21.50 6.85
C CYS A 252 -13.43 -21.24 8.32
N HIS A 253 -14.72 -21.14 8.65
CA HIS A 253 -15.19 -20.90 10.01
C HIS A 253 -14.89 -22.05 10.99
N GLU A 254 -14.64 -23.25 10.49
CA GLU A 254 -14.26 -24.41 11.31
C GLU A 254 -12.79 -24.41 11.72
N ALA A 255 -11.97 -23.58 11.09
CA ALA A 255 -10.57 -23.39 11.45
C ALA A 255 -10.45 -22.75 12.83
N LYS A 256 -10.47 -23.57 13.89
CA LYS A 256 -10.31 -23.11 15.29
C LYS A 256 -8.95 -22.46 15.52
N GLU A 257 -7.91 -23.01 14.87
CA GLU A 257 -6.59 -22.39 14.80
C GLU A 257 -6.65 -21.22 13.80
N GLY A 258 -6.03 -20.10 14.15
CA GLY A 258 -5.99 -18.90 13.28
C GLY A 258 -7.22 -18.01 13.29
N GLN A 259 -8.23 -18.32 14.09
CA GLN A 259 -9.37 -17.44 14.37
C GLN A 259 -10.09 -16.87 13.11
N HIS A 260 -10.20 -17.63 12.02
CA HIS A 260 -10.66 -17.15 10.71
C HIS A 260 -12.06 -16.49 10.76
N GLY A 261 -13.02 -17.10 11.45
CA GLY A 261 -14.36 -16.50 11.63
C GLY A 261 -14.30 -15.15 12.33
N ARG A 262 -13.50 -15.04 13.40
CA ARG A 262 -13.30 -13.78 14.13
C ARG A 262 -12.64 -12.71 13.25
N TYR A 263 -11.65 -13.08 12.41
CA TYR A 263 -11.03 -12.12 11.50
C TYR A 263 -12.00 -11.54 10.49
N LEU A 264 -12.92 -12.36 9.93
CA LEU A 264 -13.93 -11.85 9.02
C LEU A 264 -14.93 -10.93 9.72
N ASP A 265 -15.36 -11.29 10.95
CA ASP A 265 -16.25 -10.43 11.74
C ASP A 265 -15.58 -9.08 12.06
N LEU A 266 -14.30 -9.09 12.43
CA LEU A 266 -13.52 -7.89 12.70
C LEU A 266 -13.27 -7.06 11.43
N LEU A 267 -13.02 -7.71 10.30
CA LEU A 267 -12.92 -7.02 9.02
C LEU A 267 -14.23 -6.31 8.68
N ASP A 268 -15.37 -7.00 8.79
CA ASP A 268 -16.68 -6.42 8.50
C ASP A 268 -16.96 -5.22 9.45
N ALA A 269 -16.69 -5.37 10.74
CA ALA A 269 -16.87 -4.29 11.71
C ALA A 269 -15.93 -3.09 11.46
N ASN A 270 -14.69 -3.31 11.03
CA ASN A 270 -13.79 -2.22 10.65
C ASN A 270 -14.26 -1.54 9.35
N LEU A 271 -14.78 -2.29 8.36
CA LEU A 271 -15.31 -1.72 7.13
C LEU A 271 -16.55 -0.85 7.38
N GLU A 272 -17.35 -1.12 8.41
CA GLU A 272 -18.44 -0.24 8.83
C GLU A 272 -17.94 1.13 9.31
N VAL A 273 -16.72 1.20 9.86
CA VAL A 273 -16.12 2.45 10.38
C VAL A 273 -15.38 3.21 9.28
N PHE A 274 -14.57 2.51 8.48
CA PHE A 274 -13.64 3.14 7.53
C PHE A 274 -14.15 3.15 6.09
N GLY A 275 -15.13 2.30 5.75
CA GLY A 275 -15.55 2.04 4.37
C GLY A 275 -14.62 1.07 3.62
N ALA A 276 -15.11 0.56 2.49
CA ALA A 276 -14.37 -0.43 1.68
C ALA A 276 -13.61 0.20 0.49
N GLU A 277 -13.93 1.43 0.10
CA GLU A 277 -13.44 2.04 -1.16
C GLU A 277 -11.91 2.14 -1.22
N ASP A 278 -11.30 2.62 -0.13
CA ASP A 278 -9.85 2.78 0.00
C ASP A 278 -9.22 1.73 0.92
N ALA A 279 -10.03 0.81 1.45
CA ALA A 279 -9.56 -0.24 2.35
C ALA A 279 -8.56 -1.17 1.66
N GLN A 280 -7.49 -1.51 2.37
CA GLN A 280 -6.44 -2.43 1.94
C GLN A 280 -6.43 -3.67 2.84
N VAL A 281 -6.11 -4.81 2.25
CA VAL A 281 -5.71 -6.00 3.00
C VAL A 281 -4.23 -6.23 2.80
N LEU A 282 -3.50 -6.36 3.90
CA LEU A 282 -2.10 -6.75 3.96
C LEU A 282 -2.02 -8.21 4.43
N GLU A 283 -1.71 -9.10 3.54
CA GLU A 283 -1.66 -10.54 3.78
C GLU A 283 -0.22 -11.08 3.87
N TYR A 284 -0.11 -12.38 4.17
CA TYR A 284 1.15 -13.04 4.46
C TYR A 284 1.39 -14.27 3.56
N TRP A 285 0.68 -14.40 2.43
CA TRP A 285 0.78 -15.56 1.54
C TRP A 285 2.20 -15.79 0.99
N LEU A 286 2.97 -14.71 0.82
CA LEU A 286 4.33 -14.76 0.29
C LEU A 286 5.40 -14.53 1.37
N ASP A 287 5.04 -14.50 2.64
CA ASP A 287 5.96 -14.12 3.72
C ASP A 287 6.85 -15.27 4.20
N VAL A 288 8.02 -15.38 3.61
CA VAL A 288 9.03 -16.37 4.04
C VAL A 288 9.52 -16.09 5.45
N SER A 289 9.49 -14.85 5.94
CA SER A 289 9.95 -14.52 7.29
C SER A 289 9.08 -15.18 8.36
N LEU A 290 7.76 -15.18 8.18
CA LEU A 290 6.80 -15.82 9.06
C LEU A 290 7.07 -17.34 9.18
N PHE A 291 7.24 -18.01 8.04
CA PHE A 291 7.51 -19.45 8.00
C PHE A 291 8.91 -19.82 8.49
N SER A 292 9.84 -18.88 8.53
CA SER A 292 11.21 -19.04 8.99
C SER A 292 11.42 -18.60 10.45
N SER A 293 10.32 -18.37 11.20
CA SER A 293 10.38 -17.86 12.59
C SER A 293 11.24 -16.58 12.68
N TRP A 294 11.10 -15.68 11.70
CA TRP A 294 11.85 -14.42 11.57
C TRP A 294 13.38 -14.57 11.55
N ASN A 295 13.89 -15.75 11.20
CA ASN A 295 15.32 -16.01 11.06
C ASN A 295 15.74 -15.99 9.59
N ARG A 296 16.30 -14.85 9.12
CA ARG A 296 16.75 -14.67 7.75
C ARG A 296 17.86 -15.66 7.32
N HIS A 297 18.65 -16.17 8.27
CA HIS A 297 19.73 -17.12 7.97
C HIS A 297 19.24 -18.58 7.88
N ALA A 298 18.04 -18.86 8.36
CA ALA A 298 17.43 -20.18 8.33
C ALA A 298 16.10 -20.19 7.57
N LYS A 299 16.11 -19.59 6.38
CA LYS A 299 14.93 -19.51 5.50
C LYS A 299 14.36 -20.89 5.22
N LYS A 300 13.03 -20.98 5.21
CA LYS A 300 12.28 -22.16 4.77
C LYS A 300 11.64 -21.90 3.42
N LYS A 301 11.38 -22.99 2.68
CA LYS A 301 10.60 -22.90 1.45
C LYS A 301 9.18 -22.42 1.77
N LEU A 302 8.70 -21.47 1.00
CA LEU A 302 7.35 -20.92 1.12
C LEU A 302 6.29 -22.03 0.88
N PRO A 303 5.36 -22.26 1.80
CA PRO A 303 4.29 -23.23 1.61
C PRO A 303 3.11 -22.63 0.84
N TRP A 304 3.27 -22.41 -0.47
CA TRP A 304 2.26 -21.78 -1.30
C TRP A 304 1.02 -22.67 -1.52
N ARG A 305 -0.15 -22.08 -1.33
CA ARG A 305 -1.47 -22.69 -1.57
C ARG A 305 -2.32 -21.77 -2.45
N LYS A 306 -2.27 -21.98 -3.77
CA LYS A 306 -3.01 -21.19 -4.76
C LYS A 306 -4.53 -21.24 -4.54
N ASP A 307 -5.05 -22.41 -4.16
CA ASP A 307 -6.48 -22.61 -3.89
C ASP A 307 -6.99 -21.78 -2.71
N VAL A 308 -6.18 -21.70 -1.63
CA VAL A 308 -6.46 -20.87 -0.45
C VAL A 308 -6.40 -19.38 -0.83
N PHE A 309 -5.34 -18.97 -1.50
CA PHE A 309 -5.18 -17.61 -1.98
C PHE A 309 -6.37 -17.12 -2.83
N LEU A 310 -6.81 -17.92 -3.80
CA LEU A 310 -7.94 -17.56 -4.67
C LEU A 310 -9.27 -17.44 -3.89
N GLN A 311 -9.51 -18.28 -2.89
CA GLN A 311 -10.66 -18.15 -2.02
C GLN A 311 -10.61 -16.91 -1.14
N ASP A 312 -9.44 -16.57 -0.63
CA ASP A 312 -9.23 -15.39 0.21
C ASP A 312 -9.48 -14.11 -0.56
N ILE A 313 -8.89 -13.94 -1.76
CA ILE A 313 -9.12 -12.74 -2.58
C ILE A 313 -10.59 -12.62 -3.00
N ALA A 314 -11.30 -13.73 -3.24
CA ALA A 314 -12.73 -13.71 -3.50
C ALA A 314 -13.53 -13.20 -2.28
N ALA A 315 -13.14 -13.58 -1.06
CA ALA A 315 -13.78 -13.11 0.16
C ALA A 315 -13.57 -11.60 0.38
N TYR A 316 -12.38 -11.08 0.08
CA TYR A 316 -12.07 -9.66 0.14
C TYR A 316 -12.79 -8.86 -0.95
N ALA A 317 -12.80 -9.36 -2.19
CA ALA A 317 -13.49 -8.73 -3.30
C ALA A 317 -15.01 -8.63 -3.07
N LYS A 318 -15.63 -9.68 -2.48
CA LYS A 318 -17.04 -9.67 -2.10
C LYS A 318 -17.40 -8.54 -1.12
N ARG A 319 -16.42 -8.07 -0.34
CA ARG A 319 -16.55 -6.95 0.59
C ARG A 319 -16.22 -5.58 -0.05
N GLY A 320 -15.92 -5.56 -1.34
CA GLY A 320 -15.59 -4.35 -2.08
C GLY A 320 -14.13 -3.90 -1.94
N ILE A 321 -13.27 -4.67 -1.31
CA ILE A 321 -11.85 -4.33 -1.13
C ILE A 321 -11.12 -4.50 -2.46
N ARG A 322 -10.49 -3.41 -2.92
CA ARG A 322 -9.80 -3.34 -4.21
C ARG A 322 -8.28 -3.17 -4.09
N HIS A 323 -7.75 -3.07 -2.88
CA HIS A 323 -6.33 -2.91 -2.59
C HIS A 323 -5.84 -4.11 -1.79
N VAL A 324 -4.89 -4.85 -2.35
CA VAL A 324 -4.34 -6.07 -1.76
C VAL A 324 -2.84 -6.05 -1.88
N THR A 325 -2.15 -6.23 -0.76
CA THR A 325 -0.72 -6.46 -0.68
C THR A 325 -0.44 -7.76 0.08
N SER A 326 0.73 -8.33 -0.12
CA SER A 326 1.24 -9.42 0.70
C SER A 326 2.67 -9.14 1.09
N PHE A 327 3.03 -9.35 2.35
CA PHE A 327 4.43 -9.48 2.68
C PHE A 327 5.08 -10.54 1.78
N ALA A 328 6.28 -10.22 1.28
CA ALA A 328 7.17 -11.11 0.56
C ALA A 328 8.59 -11.03 1.15
N ALA A 329 8.66 -10.82 2.47
CA ALA A 329 9.89 -10.68 3.21
C ALA A 329 10.71 -11.96 3.15
N TYR A 330 12.05 -11.80 3.07
CA TYR A 330 13.06 -12.85 2.93
C TYR A 330 13.06 -13.57 1.58
N ILE A 331 12.26 -13.14 0.61
CA ILE A 331 12.43 -13.53 -0.79
C ILE A 331 13.54 -12.66 -1.39
N ASP A 332 14.75 -13.13 -1.25
CA ASP A 332 15.99 -12.51 -1.71
C ASP A 332 16.78 -13.46 -2.64
N ALA A 333 17.96 -13.06 -3.08
CA ALA A 333 18.78 -13.88 -3.98
C ALA A 333 19.15 -15.23 -3.38
N ASP A 334 19.33 -15.31 -2.05
CA ASP A 334 19.64 -16.57 -1.37
C ASP A 334 18.44 -17.53 -1.37
N TYR A 335 17.23 -16.99 -1.16
CA TYR A 335 16.01 -17.77 -1.26
C TYR A 335 15.86 -18.39 -2.66
N VAL A 336 15.99 -17.56 -3.71
CA VAL A 336 15.85 -18.03 -5.09
C VAL A 336 16.90 -19.10 -5.44
N ARG A 337 18.14 -18.92 -4.98
CA ARG A 337 19.21 -19.91 -5.19
C ARG A 337 18.90 -21.25 -4.50
N GLN A 338 18.31 -21.22 -3.32
CA GLN A 338 18.06 -22.41 -2.52
C GLN A 338 16.77 -23.14 -2.91
N TYR A 339 15.70 -22.41 -3.26
CA TYR A 339 14.36 -22.95 -3.42
C TYR A 339 13.75 -22.76 -4.80
N GLY A 340 14.41 -21.99 -5.69
CA GLY A 340 13.89 -21.59 -6.99
C GLY A 340 13.02 -20.34 -6.92
N GLU A 341 12.42 -19.97 -8.04
CA GLU A 341 11.53 -18.79 -8.13
C GLU A 341 10.29 -18.99 -7.25
N PRO A 342 9.94 -17.99 -6.44
CA PRO A 342 8.71 -18.01 -5.66
C PRO A 342 7.47 -17.83 -6.56
N PRO A 343 6.25 -18.16 -6.09
CA PRO A 343 5.03 -18.16 -6.89
C PRO A 343 4.45 -16.75 -7.16
N ILE A 344 5.29 -15.77 -7.45
CA ILE A 344 4.89 -14.36 -7.65
C ILE A 344 4.02 -14.21 -8.89
N ASP A 345 4.32 -14.97 -9.95
CA ASP A 345 3.53 -14.95 -11.19
C ASP A 345 2.10 -15.45 -10.94
N GLU A 346 1.94 -16.58 -10.22
CA GLU A 346 0.62 -17.09 -9.86
C GLU A 346 -0.17 -16.14 -8.93
N TYR A 347 0.53 -15.45 -8.03
CA TYR A 347 -0.04 -14.43 -7.16
C TYR A 347 -0.57 -13.25 -7.99
N GLY A 348 0.24 -12.72 -8.91
CA GLY A 348 -0.13 -11.61 -9.76
C GLY A 348 -1.27 -11.94 -10.73
N GLU A 349 -1.21 -13.12 -11.39
CA GLU A 349 -2.27 -13.64 -12.25
C GLU A 349 -3.60 -13.73 -11.50
N GLY A 350 -3.60 -14.34 -10.30
CA GLY A 350 -4.83 -14.50 -9.52
C GLY A 350 -5.49 -13.18 -9.14
N LEU A 351 -4.70 -12.14 -8.83
CA LEU A 351 -5.24 -10.81 -8.53
C LEU A 351 -5.70 -10.06 -9.79
N LYS A 352 -4.97 -10.21 -10.91
CA LYS A 352 -5.29 -9.52 -12.16
C LYS A 352 -6.53 -10.12 -12.82
N ASP A 353 -6.59 -11.45 -12.89
CA ASP A 353 -7.62 -12.17 -13.65
C ASP A 353 -8.90 -12.39 -12.83
N TYR A 354 -8.94 -11.92 -11.58
CA TYR A 354 -10.14 -12.00 -10.77
C TYR A 354 -11.28 -11.20 -11.41
N VAL A 355 -12.38 -11.89 -11.67
CA VAL A 355 -13.65 -11.33 -12.17
C VAL A 355 -14.70 -11.50 -11.09
N GLN A 356 -15.37 -10.41 -10.73
CA GLN A 356 -16.44 -10.40 -9.73
C GLN A 356 -17.78 -10.83 -10.35
#